data_2e56fcda6edf8e5573e7af6f6d0e34de
#
_entry.id   2e56fcda6edf8e5573e7af6f6d0e34de
#
_cell.length_a   1.000
_cell.length_b   1.000
_cell.length_c   1.000
_cell.angle_alpha   90.00
_cell.angle_beta   90.00
_cell.angle_gamma   90.00
#
_symmetry.space_group_name_H-M   'P 1'
#
loop_
_entity.id
_entity.type
_entity.pdbx_description
1 polymer ?
#
loop_
_entity_poly.entity_id
_entity_poly.type
_entity_poly.pdbx_seq_one_letter_code
_entity_poly.pdbx_strand_id
1 'polypeptide(L)'
;MKKSTKFVLGALGCAAAAAGLAALAVAPGKADEAEKAKFYGRNFAHRGLHSYDKSVPENSLAAFRLAVEAGYGMELDVQLSKDGKVVVFHDDNLNRVCGVDKRVDELTFDELRELRLCETEEVIPLFSEVLDLVAGRQPIICELKTGRRNNKLWFNNQLCEKTLELIEFYDGDVCIESFDPFIVTWFREHAKHLVRGQLAQPAHYYKSEGLNGISGFILANTVLNVLSRPNFIAYRVGGTAPGAKLSKALGAMDFCWTSHNSANEEGRDAVIFEFYKPESKFK
;
A
#
# COMPACT_ATOMS: atom_id res chain seq x y z
N MET A 1 38.23 -6.12 40.58
CA MET A 1 38.04 -6.33 39.12
C MET A 1 36.91 -7.28 38.71
N LYS A 2 36.54 -8.33 39.49
CA LYS A 2 35.52 -9.32 39.05
C LYS A 2 34.05 -8.86 39.04
N LYS A 3 33.63 -7.81 39.76
CA LYS A 3 32.23 -7.35 39.80
C LYS A 3 31.86 -6.44 38.59
N SER A 4 32.80 -5.59 38.15
CA SER A 4 32.55 -4.69 36.99
C SER A 4 32.46 -5.45 35.67
N THR A 5 33.24 -6.51 35.48
CA THR A 5 33.21 -7.34 34.27
C THR A 5 31.88 -8.10 34.11
N LYS A 6 31.33 -8.61 35.23
CA LYS A 6 30.01 -9.29 35.20
C LYS A 6 28.87 -8.32 34.90
N PHE A 7 28.93 -7.09 35.38
CA PHE A 7 27.95 -6.06 35.11
C PHE A 7 27.99 -5.62 33.64
N VAL A 8 29.18 -5.42 33.06
CA VAL A 8 29.36 -5.08 31.65
C VAL A 8 28.88 -6.20 30.74
N LEU A 9 29.18 -7.47 31.03
CA LEU A 9 28.71 -8.63 30.29
C LEU A 9 27.17 -8.79 30.36
N GLY A 10 26.58 -8.53 31.54
CA GLY A 10 25.11 -8.53 31.70
C GLY A 10 24.45 -7.42 30.90
N ALA A 11 24.96 -6.20 30.89
CA ALA A 11 24.44 -5.09 30.12
C ALA A 11 24.56 -5.34 28.61
N LEU A 12 25.67 -5.90 28.13
CA LEU A 12 25.84 -6.29 26.72
C LEU A 12 24.87 -7.40 26.31
N GLY A 13 24.63 -8.39 27.19
CA GLY A 13 23.66 -9.45 26.95
C GLY A 13 22.21 -8.91 26.82
N CYS A 14 21.80 -7.99 27.70
CA CYS A 14 20.49 -7.34 27.63
C CYS A 14 20.35 -6.49 26.36
N ALA A 15 21.38 -5.73 25.97
CA ALA A 15 21.36 -4.93 24.76
C ALA A 15 21.27 -5.80 23.50
N ALA A 16 21.99 -6.91 23.43
CA ALA A 16 21.93 -7.86 22.33
C ALA A 16 20.55 -8.54 22.22
N ALA A 17 19.94 -8.92 23.35
CA ALA A 17 18.60 -9.48 23.39
C ALA A 17 17.54 -8.46 22.92
N ALA A 18 17.62 -7.20 23.38
CA ALA A 18 16.74 -6.14 22.94
C ALA A 18 16.85 -5.85 21.43
N ALA A 19 18.08 -5.82 20.90
CA ALA A 19 18.32 -5.66 19.47
C ALA A 19 17.75 -6.85 18.65
N GLY A 20 17.90 -8.08 19.13
CA GLY A 20 17.32 -9.27 18.52
C GLY A 20 15.80 -9.24 18.50
N LEU A 21 15.14 -8.83 19.58
CA LEU A 21 13.70 -8.67 19.65
C LEU A 21 13.21 -7.57 18.71
N ALA A 22 13.91 -6.43 18.64
CA ALA A 22 13.58 -5.34 17.72
C ALA A 22 13.69 -5.81 16.25
N ALA A 23 14.79 -6.50 15.90
CA ALA A 23 14.96 -7.08 14.57
C ALA A 23 13.85 -8.08 14.23
N LEU A 24 13.50 -8.98 15.18
CA LEU A 24 12.39 -9.92 14.99
C LEU A 24 11.05 -9.22 14.77
N ALA A 25 10.79 -8.14 15.51
CA ALA A 25 9.53 -7.38 15.41
C ALA A 25 9.33 -6.78 14.02
N VAL A 26 10.40 -6.23 13.41
CA VAL A 26 10.30 -5.54 12.11
C VAL A 26 10.76 -6.37 10.91
N ALA A 27 11.20 -7.61 11.13
CA ALA A 27 11.75 -8.45 10.06
C ALA A 27 10.73 -8.67 8.92
N PRO A 28 11.16 -8.55 7.65
CA PRO A 28 10.32 -8.84 6.50
C PRO A 28 10.07 -10.33 6.32
N GLY A 29 9.11 -10.66 5.45
CA GLY A 29 8.91 -11.99 4.93
C GLY A 29 9.84 -12.29 3.75
N LYS A 30 10.04 -13.57 3.49
CA LYS A 30 10.69 -14.01 2.25
C LYS A 30 9.67 -14.01 1.13
N ALA A 31 10.05 -13.56 -0.05
CA ALA A 31 9.33 -13.73 -1.29
C ALA A 31 10.31 -14.26 -2.35
N ASP A 32 9.78 -14.84 -3.39
CA ASP A 32 10.57 -15.23 -4.56
C ASP A 32 11.23 -13.97 -5.18
N GLU A 33 12.52 -14.05 -5.47
CA GLU A 33 13.24 -12.92 -6.07
C GLU A 33 12.73 -12.61 -7.50
N ALA A 34 12.24 -13.61 -8.24
CA ALA A 34 11.61 -13.39 -9.52
C ALA A 34 10.30 -12.60 -9.38
N GLU A 35 9.51 -12.87 -8.35
CA GLU A 35 8.28 -12.11 -8.06
C GLU A 35 8.59 -10.65 -7.65
N LYS A 36 9.60 -10.44 -6.81
CA LYS A 36 10.04 -9.09 -6.42
C LYS A 36 10.57 -8.28 -7.60
N ALA A 37 11.31 -8.93 -8.52
CA ALA A 37 11.91 -8.29 -9.68
C ALA A 37 10.87 -7.63 -10.62
N LYS A 38 9.62 -8.11 -10.61
CA LYS A 38 8.51 -7.53 -11.39
C LYS A 38 8.21 -6.07 -11.00
N PHE A 39 8.48 -5.70 -9.75
CA PHE A 39 8.21 -4.38 -9.18
C PHE A 39 9.48 -3.53 -9.00
N TYR A 40 10.66 -4.14 -9.10
CA TYR A 40 11.93 -3.48 -8.83
C TYR A 40 12.33 -2.49 -9.92
N GLY A 41 12.86 -1.32 -9.50
CA GLY A 41 13.40 -0.30 -10.38
C GLY A 41 12.34 0.44 -11.22
N ARG A 42 11.08 0.47 -10.77
CA ARG A 42 9.95 1.04 -11.52
C ARG A 42 9.30 2.21 -10.81
N ASN A 43 8.73 3.09 -11.62
CA ASN A 43 7.84 4.16 -11.21
C ASN A 43 6.38 3.72 -11.43
N PHE A 44 5.56 3.91 -10.38
CA PHE A 44 4.12 3.60 -10.35
C PHE A 44 3.32 4.88 -10.25
N ALA A 45 2.40 5.10 -11.18
CA ALA A 45 1.51 6.25 -11.15
C ALA A 45 0.49 6.08 -10.01
N HIS A 46 0.55 6.97 -9.00
CA HIS A 46 -0.34 6.98 -7.84
C HIS A 46 -1.78 7.20 -8.30
N ARG A 47 -2.69 6.24 -8.02
CA ARG A 47 -4.09 6.25 -8.46
C ARG A 47 -4.25 6.38 -9.98
N GLY A 48 -3.32 5.82 -10.76
CA GLY A 48 -3.19 6.03 -12.18
C GLY A 48 -2.51 7.35 -12.56
N LEU A 49 -2.32 7.59 -13.86
CA LEU A 49 -1.69 8.84 -14.35
C LEU A 49 -2.73 9.97 -14.44
N HIS A 50 -3.26 10.35 -13.28
CA HIS A 50 -4.28 11.38 -13.14
C HIS A 50 -3.69 12.80 -13.20
N SER A 51 -4.53 13.82 -13.45
CA SER A 51 -4.10 15.19 -13.64
C SER A 51 -4.37 16.09 -12.41
N TYR A 52 -3.49 17.08 -12.19
CA TYR A 52 -3.64 18.04 -11.10
C TYR A 52 -4.91 18.89 -11.21
N ASP A 53 -5.32 19.24 -12.43
CA ASP A 53 -6.53 20.01 -12.73
C ASP A 53 -7.81 19.17 -12.67
N LYS A 54 -7.71 17.87 -12.36
CA LYS A 54 -8.80 16.90 -12.26
C LYS A 54 -9.54 16.62 -13.57
N SER A 55 -9.03 17.06 -14.72
CA SER A 55 -9.58 16.71 -16.03
C SER A 55 -9.46 15.21 -16.34
N VAL A 56 -8.48 14.56 -15.72
CA VAL A 56 -8.34 13.09 -15.61
C VAL A 56 -8.40 12.73 -14.12
N PRO A 57 -9.52 12.23 -13.61
CA PRO A 57 -9.66 11.93 -12.19
C PRO A 57 -8.78 10.78 -11.72
N GLU A 58 -8.36 10.85 -10.44
CA GLU A 58 -7.70 9.74 -9.75
C GLU A 58 -8.59 8.49 -9.74
N ASN A 59 -7.97 7.30 -9.76
CA ASN A 59 -8.67 6.00 -9.69
C ASN A 59 -9.73 5.82 -10.79
N SER A 60 -9.58 6.46 -11.95
CA SER A 60 -10.47 6.34 -13.11
C SER A 60 -9.89 5.44 -14.19
N LEU A 61 -10.76 4.88 -15.05
CA LEU A 61 -10.28 4.11 -16.20
C LEU A 61 -9.44 4.96 -17.16
N ALA A 62 -9.74 6.26 -17.30
CA ALA A 62 -8.91 7.18 -18.07
C ALA A 62 -7.51 7.32 -17.49
N ALA A 63 -7.35 7.48 -16.16
CA ALA A 63 -6.04 7.57 -15.52
C ALA A 63 -5.21 6.29 -15.68
N PHE A 64 -5.84 5.12 -15.57
CA PHE A 64 -5.15 3.84 -15.77
C PHE A 64 -4.76 3.61 -17.22
N ARG A 65 -5.60 4.00 -18.19
CA ARG A 65 -5.26 3.93 -19.62
C ARG A 65 -4.05 4.77 -19.94
N LEU A 66 -3.98 6.01 -19.43
CA LEU A 66 -2.82 6.87 -19.62
C LEU A 66 -1.56 6.33 -18.98
N ALA A 67 -1.66 5.69 -17.80
CA ALA A 67 -0.52 5.02 -17.17
C ALA A 67 0.02 3.87 -18.05
N VAL A 68 -0.87 3.03 -18.58
CA VAL A 68 -0.50 1.93 -19.48
C VAL A 68 0.16 2.45 -20.76
N GLU A 69 -0.42 3.47 -21.40
CA GLU A 69 0.11 4.08 -22.64
C GLU A 69 1.48 4.73 -22.43
N ALA A 70 1.70 5.31 -21.25
CA ALA A 70 3.00 5.89 -20.89
C ALA A 70 4.03 4.87 -20.39
N GLY A 71 3.66 3.59 -20.26
CA GLY A 71 4.56 2.51 -19.82
C GLY A 71 4.81 2.46 -18.32
N TYR A 72 4.03 3.17 -17.51
CA TYR A 72 4.14 3.14 -16.05
C TYR A 72 3.41 1.94 -15.45
N GLY A 73 3.95 1.40 -14.35
CA GLY A 73 3.14 0.69 -13.39
C GLY A 73 2.10 1.63 -12.78
N MET A 74 1.12 1.11 -12.08
CA MET A 74 0.12 1.93 -11.40
C MET A 74 -0.14 1.43 -10.00
N GLU A 75 -0.44 2.37 -9.13
CA GLU A 75 -1.02 2.09 -7.83
C GLU A 75 -2.51 2.46 -7.87
N LEU A 76 -3.32 1.72 -7.12
CA LEU A 76 -4.76 1.94 -7.01
C LEU A 76 -5.30 1.47 -5.66
N ASP A 77 -6.47 2.00 -5.28
CA ASP A 77 -7.12 1.74 -4.01
C ASP A 77 -8.40 0.93 -4.18
N VAL A 78 -8.56 -0.18 -3.46
CA VAL A 78 -9.77 -0.99 -3.52
C VAL A 78 -10.57 -0.97 -2.21
N GLN A 79 -11.89 -0.94 -2.35
CA GLN A 79 -12.88 -1.00 -1.27
C GLN A 79 -14.05 -1.88 -1.68
N LEU A 80 -14.95 -2.20 -0.72
CA LEU A 80 -16.21 -2.88 -1.02
C LEU A 80 -17.37 -1.89 -1.07
N SER A 81 -18.20 -2.02 -2.09
CA SER A 81 -19.55 -1.45 -2.12
C SER A 81 -20.47 -2.14 -1.11
N LYS A 82 -21.66 -1.60 -0.88
CA LYS A 82 -22.68 -2.16 0.00
C LYS A 82 -23.09 -3.59 -0.36
N ASP A 83 -23.16 -3.89 -1.65
CA ASP A 83 -23.49 -5.21 -2.22
C ASP A 83 -22.25 -6.09 -2.43
N GLY A 84 -21.08 -5.67 -1.90
CA GLY A 84 -19.86 -6.47 -1.86
C GLY A 84 -19.13 -6.60 -3.19
N LYS A 85 -19.23 -5.62 -4.08
CA LYS A 85 -18.38 -5.50 -5.27
C LYS A 85 -17.06 -4.83 -4.89
N VAL A 86 -15.95 -5.27 -5.47
CA VAL A 86 -14.65 -4.62 -5.32
C VAL A 86 -14.58 -3.45 -6.28
N VAL A 87 -14.61 -2.23 -5.73
CA VAL A 87 -14.58 -0.97 -6.48
C VAL A 87 -13.25 -0.25 -6.26
N VAL A 88 -12.85 0.59 -7.23
CA VAL A 88 -11.58 1.33 -7.14
C VAL A 88 -11.89 2.77 -6.74
N PHE A 89 -11.53 3.13 -5.49
CA PHE A 89 -11.77 4.45 -4.90
C PHE A 89 -10.94 4.63 -3.64
N HIS A 90 -10.35 5.83 -3.41
CA HIS A 90 -9.44 6.07 -2.30
C HIS A 90 -10.14 6.38 -0.97
N ASP A 91 -11.02 7.39 -0.96
CA ASP A 91 -11.58 7.91 0.30
C ASP A 91 -12.69 7.00 0.85
N ASP A 92 -12.90 6.99 2.16
CA ASP A 92 -14.06 6.33 2.75
C ASP A 92 -15.36 7.04 2.37
N ASN A 93 -15.31 8.37 2.20
CA ASN A 93 -16.45 9.23 1.88
C ASN A 93 -16.34 9.79 0.45
N LEU A 94 -17.43 9.79 -0.27
CA LEU A 94 -17.52 10.17 -1.68
C LEU A 94 -17.46 11.69 -1.92
N ASN A 95 -17.49 12.52 -0.85
CA ASN A 95 -17.69 13.96 -0.95
C ASN A 95 -16.61 14.68 -1.75
N ARG A 96 -15.32 14.39 -1.51
CA ARG A 96 -14.19 15.09 -2.16
C ARG A 96 -14.17 14.92 -3.68
N VAL A 97 -14.51 13.72 -4.15
CA VAL A 97 -14.36 13.35 -5.56
C VAL A 97 -15.70 13.35 -6.30
N CYS A 98 -16.79 12.97 -5.62
CA CYS A 98 -18.12 12.84 -6.24
C CYS A 98 -19.13 13.87 -5.72
N GLY A 99 -18.81 14.71 -4.71
CA GLY A 99 -19.71 15.72 -4.16
C GLY A 99 -20.87 15.15 -3.31
N VAL A 100 -20.83 13.86 -2.93
CA VAL A 100 -21.89 13.16 -2.20
C VAL A 100 -21.43 12.79 -0.80
N ASP A 101 -22.11 13.25 0.24
CA ASP A 101 -21.80 12.94 1.63
C ASP A 101 -22.35 11.57 2.04
N LYS A 102 -21.77 10.52 1.48
CA LYS A 102 -22.01 9.12 1.81
C LYS A 102 -20.69 8.35 1.75
N ARG A 103 -20.63 7.20 2.43
CA ARG A 103 -19.48 6.30 2.31
C ARG A 103 -19.68 5.34 1.14
N VAL A 104 -18.56 4.85 0.59
CA VAL A 104 -18.54 3.84 -0.48
C VAL A 104 -19.37 2.61 -0.10
N ASP A 105 -19.21 2.12 1.15
CA ASP A 105 -19.88 0.92 1.65
C ASP A 105 -21.37 1.12 2.04
N GLU A 106 -21.92 2.31 1.85
CA GLU A 106 -23.36 2.62 2.03
C GLU A 106 -24.15 2.52 0.73
N LEU A 107 -23.48 2.50 -0.42
CA LEU A 107 -24.10 2.45 -1.74
C LEU A 107 -23.80 1.11 -2.43
N THR A 108 -24.79 0.59 -3.18
CA THR A 108 -24.57 -0.52 -4.11
C THR A 108 -23.69 -0.07 -5.27
N PHE A 109 -23.11 -1.02 -6.00
CA PHE A 109 -22.30 -0.67 -7.17
C PHE A 109 -23.10 0.10 -8.22
N ASP A 110 -24.35 -0.26 -8.46
CA ASP A 110 -25.22 0.45 -9.42
C ASP A 110 -25.41 1.91 -8.99
N GLU A 111 -25.64 2.19 -7.69
CA GLU A 111 -25.71 3.55 -7.15
C GLU A 111 -24.37 4.30 -7.26
N LEU A 112 -23.23 3.64 -7.02
CA LEU A 112 -21.89 4.23 -7.17
C LEU A 112 -21.60 4.59 -8.63
N ARG A 113 -22.08 3.79 -9.59
CA ARG A 113 -21.88 3.98 -11.02
C ARG A 113 -22.57 5.22 -11.59
N GLU A 114 -23.60 5.73 -10.92
CA GLU A 114 -24.27 6.98 -11.29
C GLU A 114 -23.48 8.24 -10.89
N LEU A 115 -22.44 8.08 -10.04
CA LEU A 115 -21.66 9.20 -9.53
C LEU A 115 -20.50 9.53 -10.48
N ARG A 116 -20.35 10.82 -10.78
CA ARG A 116 -19.26 11.32 -11.61
C ARG A 116 -18.02 11.66 -10.77
N LEU A 117 -16.84 11.27 -11.24
CA LEU A 117 -15.57 11.62 -10.64
C LEU A 117 -15.17 13.04 -11.07
N CYS A 118 -15.01 13.95 -10.12
CA CYS A 118 -14.58 15.33 -10.37
C CYS A 118 -15.37 16.05 -11.47
N GLU A 119 -16.68 15.80 -11.57
CA GLU A 119 -17.59 16.40 -12.57
C GLU A 119 -17.25 16.05 -14.03
N THR A 120 -16.43 15.01 -14.25
CA THR A 120 -16.10 14.49 -15.60
C THR A 120 -17.10 13.40 -16.04
N GLU A 121 -16.87 12.78 -17.21
CA GLU A 121 -17.65 11.60 -17.64
C GLU A 121 -17.19 10.29 -16.98
N GLU A 122 -16.04 10.31 -16.27
CA GLU A 122 -15.52 9.15 -15.56
C GLU A 122 -16.38 8.81 -14.33
N VAL A 123 -16.48 7.52 -14.03
CA VAL A 123 -17.26 6.97 -12.91
C VAL A 123 -16.40 6.02 -12.10
N ILE A 124 -16.86 5.62 -10.92
CA ILE A 124 -16.15 4.66 -10.06
C ILE A 124 -16.10 3.30 -10.77
N PRO A 125 -14.90 2.76 -11.10
CA PRO A 125 -14.80 1.49 -11.79
C PRO A 125 -14.83 0.31 -10.82
N LEU A 126 -15.20 -0.87 -11.33
CA LEU A 126 -14.87 -2.14 -10.69
C LEU A 126 -13.38 -2.43 -10.80
N PHE A 127 -12.83 -3.14 -9.83
CA PHE A 127 -11.45 -3.61 -9.94
C PHE A 127 -11.27 -4.55 -11.14
N SER A 128 -12.24 -5.40 -11.44
CA SER A 128 -12.21 -6.24 -12.64
C SER A 128 -12.12 -5.44 -13.95
N GLU A 129 -12.82 -4.29 -14.07
CA GLU A 129 -12.73 -3.44 -15.26
C GLU A 129 -11.32 -2.83 -15.41
N VAL A 130 -10.65 -2.52 -14.29
CA VAL A 130 -9.25 -2.05 -14.33
C VAL A 130 -8.31 -3.18 -14.75
N LEU A 131 -8.49 -4.40 -14.22
CA LEU A 131 -7.70 -5.57 -14.62
C LEU A 131 -7.86 -5.87 -16.12
N ASP A 132 -9.08 -5.84 -16.64
CA ASP A 132 -9.38 -6.03 -18.07
C ASP A 132 -8.73 -4.93 -18.92
N LEU A 133 -8.76 -3.67 -18.47
CA LEU A 133 -8.13 -2.57 -19.17
C LEU A 133 -6.61 -2.71 -19.18
N VAL A 134 -5.98 -3.07 -18.06
CA VAL A 134 -4.52 -3.21 -17.97
C VAL A 134 -4.02 -4.44 -18.73
N ALA A 135 -4.77 -5.55 -18.67
CA ALA A 135 -4.52 -6.79 -19.43
C ALA A 135 -3.05 -7.25 -19.38
N GLY A 136 -2.44 -7.29 -18.19
CA GLY A 136 -1.07 -7.74 -17.95
C GLY A 136 0.04 -6.82 -18.48
N ARG A 137 -0.28 -5.71 -19.14
CA ARG A 137 0.71 -4.85 -19.82
C ARG A 137 1.64 -4.10 -18.86
N GLN A 138 1.19 -3.79 -17.67
CA GLN A 138 1.96 -3.09 -16.64
C GLN A 138 1.65 -3.66 -15.26
N PRO A 139 2.62 -3.63 -14.31
CA PRO A 139 2.40 -4.13 -12.96
C PRO A 139 1.50 -3.18 -12.16
N ILE A 140 0.72 -3.77 -11.25
CA ILE A 140 -0.24 -3.08 -10.38
C ILE A 140 0.19 -3.21 -8.92
N ILE A 141 0.19 -2.11 -8.17
CA ILE A 141 0.18 -2.08 -6.71
C ILE A 141 -1.26 -1.84 -6.27
N CYS A 142 -1.86 -2.80 -5.57
CA CYS A 142 -3.23 -2.74 -5.11
C CYS A 142 -3.27 -2.45 -3.60
N GLU A 143 -3.64 -1.22 -3.20
CA GLU A 143 -3.89 -0.90 -1.80
C GLU A 143 -5.29 -1.37 -1.39
N LEU A 144 -5.37 -2.23 -0.37
CA LEU A 144 -6.65 -2.57 0.25
C LEU A 144 -6.95 -1.61 1.39
N LYS A 145 -8.03 -0.83 1.25
CA LYS A 145 -8.49 0.12 2.26
C LYS A 145 -9.20 -0.59 3.40
N THR A 146 -8.89 -0.19 4.62
CA THR A 146 -9.51 -0.77 5.81
C THR A 146 -10.93 -0.26 5.99
N GLY A 147 -11.89 -1.16 6.22
CA GLY A 147 -13.27 -0.78 6.51
C GLY A 147 -13.42 -0.08 7.87
N ARG A 148 -14.36 0.85 7.97
CA ARG A 148 -14.68 1.61 9.20
C ARG A 148 -15.98 1.16 9.91
N ARG A 149 -16.59 0.06 9.46
CA ARG A 149 -17.80 -0.49 10.08
C ARG A 149 -17.54 -1.15 11.43
N ASN A 150 -18.60 -1.33 12.23
CA ASN A 150 -18.55 -1.98 13.53
C ASN A 150 -17.96 -3.41 13.51
N ASN A 151 -17.98 -4.09 12.38
CA ASN A 151 -17.33 -5.40 12.16
C ASN A 151 -16.17 -5.28 11.17
N LYS A 152 -15.19 -4.45 11.50
CA LYS A 152 -14.01 -4.16 10.67
C LYS A 152 -13.30 -5.44 10.19
N LEU A 153 -13.09 -6.41 11.09
CA LEU A 153 -12.36 -7.64 10.74
C LEU A 153 -13.10 -8.46 9.68
N TRP A 154 -14.40 -8.62 9.82
CA TRP A 154 -15.22 -9.33 8.83
C TRP A 154 -15.17 -8.61 7.47
N PHE A 155 -15.32 -7.28 7.47
CA PHE A 155 -15.29 -6.48 6.25
C PHE A 155 -13.94 -6.57 5.54
N ASN A 156 -12.84 -6.47 6.28
CA ASN A 156 -11.49 -6.59 5.74
C ASN A 156 -11.26 -7.99 5.14
N ASN A 157 -11.72 -9.07 5.81
CA ASN A 157 -11.60 -10.42 5.29
C ASN A 157 -12.38 -10.58 3.97
N GLN A 158 -13.61 -10.06 3.89
CA GLN A 158 -14.39 -10.09 2.65
C GLN A 158 -13.71 -9.31 1.52
N LEU A 159 -13.11 -8.15 1.81
CA LEU A 159 -12.33 -7.41 0.82
C LEU A 159 -11.12 -8.21 0.35
N CYS A 160 -10.37 -8.82 1.29
CA CYS A 160 -9.20 -9.64 0.96
C CYS A 160 -9.58 -10.85 0.08
N GLU A 161 -10.61 -11.60 0.47
CA GLU A 161 -11.10 -12.78 -0.28
C GLU A 161 -11.48 -12.41 -1.72
N LYS A 162 -12.35 -11.41 -1.88
CA LYS A 162 -12.84 -10.99 -3.20
C LYS A 162 -11.75 -10.35 -4.08
N THR A 163 -10.82 -9.61 -3.46
CA THR A 163 -9.68 -9.07 -4.19
C THR A 163 -8.74 -10.19 -4.66
N LEU A 164 -8.47 -11.16 -3.79
CA LEU A 164 -7.64 -12.32 -4.16
C LEU A 164 -8.27 -13.14 -5.29
N GLU A 165 -9.58 -13.41 -5.23
CA GLU A 165 -10.30 -14.10 -6.31
C GLU A 165 -10.07 -13.43 -7.68
N LEU A 166 -10.15 -12.09 -7.74
CA LEU A 166 -9.93 -11.35 -8.98
C LEU A 166 -8.47 -11.42 -9.44
N ILE A 167 -7.51 -11.34 -8.51
CA ILE A 167 -6.07 -11.38 -8.83
C ILE A 167 -5.66 -12.78 -9.33
N GLU A 168 -6.19 -13.86 -8.76
CA GLU A 168 -5.83 -15.24 -9.14
C GLU A 168 -6.27 -15.62 -10.56
N PHE A 169 -7.28 -14.95 -11.11
CA PHE A 169 -7.71 -15.13 -12.50
C PHE A 169 -7.09 -14.11 -13.48
N TYR A 170 -6.24 -13.22 -12.98
CA TYR A 170 -5.62 -12.18 -13.79
C TYR A 170 -4.24 -12.61 -14.30
N ASP A 171 -4.03 -12.54 -15.61
CA ASP A 171 -2.74 -12.81 -16.25
C ASP A 171 -1.89 -11.54 -16.29
N GLY A 172 -1.37 -11.14 -15.13
CA GLY A 172 -0.52 -9.95 -14.97
C GLY A 172 0.10 -9.85 -13.58
N ASP A 173 1.02 -8.90 -13.42
CA ASP A 173 1.76 -8.71 -12.19
C ASP A 173 1.00 -7.80 -11.22
N VAL A 174 0.58 -8.34 -10.08
CA VAL A 174 -0.08 -7.60 -9.00
C VAL A 174 0.64 -7.86 -7.69
N CYS A 175 0.95 -6.81 -6.94
CA CYS A 175 1.26 -6.91 -5.52
C CYS A 175 0.22 -6.15 -4.70
N ILE A 176 0.11 -6.49 -3.42
CA ILE A 176 -0.84 -5.83 -2.52
C ILE A 176 -0.11 -4.98 -1.47
N GLU A 177 -0.78 -3.93 -1.01
CA GLU A 177 -0.34 -3.20 0.16
C GLU A 177 -1.52 -2.71 1.00
N SER A 178 -1.26 -2.39 2.25
CA SER A 178 -2.23 -1.78 3.14
C SER A 178 -1.55 -1.06 4.31
N PHE A 179 -2.19 -0.02 4.83
CA PHE A 179 -1.88 0.55 6.16
C PHE A 179 -2.27 -0.38 7.30
N ASP A 180 -3.24 -1.26 7.08
CA ASP A 180 -3.69 -2.21 8.10
C ASP A 180 -2.82 -3.48 8.09
N PRO A 181 -1.98 -3.69 9.13
CA PRO A 181 -1.11 -4.87 9.18
C PRO A 181 -1.90 -6.19 9.26
N PHE A 182 -3.18 -6.18 9.64
CA PHE A 182 -4.02 -7.38 9.65
C PHE A 182 -4.45 -7.78 8.24
N ILE A 183 -4.67 -6.84 7.34
CA ILE A 183 -4.87 -7.12 5.91
C ILE A 183 -3.61 -7.79 5.33
N VAL A 184 -2.43 -7.19 5.57
CA VAL A 184 -1.15 -7.78 5.10
C VAL A 184 -0.91 -9.16 5.72
N THR A 185 -1.31 -9.37 6.98
CA THR A 185 -1.25 -10.69 7.65
C THR A 185 -2.17 -11.69 6.96
N TRP A 186 -3.39 -11.28 6.61
CA TRP A 186 -4.33 -12.14 5.90
C TRP A 186 -3.72 -12.68 4.59
N PHE A 187 -3.13 -11.81 3.77
CA PHE A 187 -2.45 -12.24 2.53
C PHE A 187 -1.21 -13.10 2.79
N ARG A 188 -0.48 -12.86 3.88
CA ARG A 188 0.60 -13.76 4.30
C ARG A 188 0.10 -15.19 4.53
N GLU A 189 -1.10 -15.36 5.06
CA GLU A 189 -1.66 -16.66 5.43
C GLU A 189 -2.34 -17.35 4.25
N HIS A 190 -3.01 -16.61 3.37
CA HIS A 190 -3.86 -17.15 2.31
C HIS A 190 -3.24 -17.06 0.91
N ALA A 191 -2.32 -16.14 0.65
CA ALA A 191 -1.73 -15.88 -0.66
C ALA A 191 -0.21 -15.66 -0.57
N LYS A 192 0.54 -16.66 -0.13
CA LYS A 192 1.99 -16.57 0.13
C LYS A 192 2.82 -16.25 -1.11
N HIS A 193 2.32 -16.58 -2.28
CA HIS A 193 2.95 -16.32 -3.58
C HIS A 193 2.93 -14.84 -3.96
N LEU A 194 1.90 -14.08 -3.51
CA LEU A 194 1.82 -12.66 -3.80
C LEU A 194 2.85 -11.84 -3.00
N VAL A 195 3.49 -10.92 -3.69
CA VAL A 195 4.29 -9.86 -3.06
C VAL A 195 3.34 -8.93 -2.29
N ARG A 196 3.69 -8.65 -1.04
CA ARG A 196 2.85 -7.84 -0.14
C ARG A 196 3.66 -6.80 0.61
N GLY A 197 3.10 -5.64 0.80
CA GLY A 197 3.72 -4.47 1.40
C GLY A 197 2.99 -3.94 2.62
N GLN A 198 3.77 -3.34 3.52
CA GLN A 198 3.26 -2.55 4.62
C GLN A 198 3.40 -1.07 4.27
N LEU A 199 2.27 -0.37 4.12
CA LEU A 199 2.24 1.08 4.06
C LEU A 199 2.54 1.68 5.43
N ALA A 200 3.39 2.68 5.46
CA ALA A 200 3.73 3.37 6.69
C ALA A 200 4.08 4.85 6.44
N GLN A 201 3.95 5.64 7.51
CA GLN A 201 4.25 7.08 7.49
C GLN A 201 4.81 7.52 8.85
N PRO A 202 5.43 8.71 8.96
CA PRO A 202 5.89 9.24 10.24
C PRO A 202 4.77 9.35 11.28
N ALA A 203 5.11 9.11 12.56
CA ALA A 203 4.14 9.02 13.66
C ALA A 203 3.23 10.25 13.81
N HIS A 204 3.70 11.45 13.42
CA HIS A 204 2.89 12.67 13.50
C HIS A 204 1.71 12.68 12.53
N TYR A 205 1.80 12.01 11.35
CA TYR A 205 0.67 11.86 10.43
C TYR A 205 -0.41 10.96 11.04
N TYR A 206 -0.04 9.83 11.64
CA TYR A 206 -1.00 8.98 12.36
C TYR A 206 -1.71 9.72 13.49
N LYS A 207 -0.98 10.62 14.18
CA LYS A 207 -1.59 11.48 15.21
C LYS A 207 -2.59 12.47 14.63
N SER A 208 -2.31 13.07 13.48
CA SER A 208 -3.25 13.99 12.79
C SER A 208 -4.50 13.25 12.27
N GLU A 209 -4.40 11.95 12.03
CA GLU A 209 -5.51 11.06 11.67
C GLU A 209 -6.29 10.50 12.90
N GLY A 210 -5.96 10.98 14.11
CA GLY A 210 -6.67 10.64 15.33
C GLY A 210 -6.14 9.44 16.11
N LEU A 211 -5.01 8.84 15.71
CA LEU A 211 -4.40 7.75 16.47
C LEU A 211 -3.64 8.29 17.69
N ASN A 212 -3.64 7.52 18.79
CA ASN A 212 -2.80 7.86 19.94
C ASN A 212 -1.30 7.68 19.62
N GLY A 213 -0.44 8.33 20.44
CA GLY A 213 1.01 8.36 20.18
C GLY A 213 1.68 6.99 20.19
N ILE A 214 1.18 6.03 21.00
CA ILE A 214 1.73 4.66 21.06
C ILE A 214 1.40 3.92 19.77
N SER A 215 0.14 3.95 19.32
CA SER A 215 -0.27 3.32 18.06
C SER A 215 0.46 3.93 16.86
N GLY A 216 0.57 5.27 16.81
CA GLY A 216 1.32 5.96 15.77
C GLY A 216 2.81 5.57 15.76
N PHE A 217 3.44 5.42 16.93
CA PHE A 217 4.83 4.94 17.04
C PHE A 217 4.99 3.50 16.53
N ILE A 218 4.09 2.58 16.93
CA ILE A 218 4.11 1.17 16.52
C ILE A 218 3.98 1.05 15.00
N LEU A 219 3.04 1.76 14.38
CA LEU A 219 2.80 1.72 12.95
C LEU A 219 3.94 2.39 12.16
N ALA A 220 4.41 3.56 12.60
CA ALA A 220 5.54 4.25 11.94
C ALA A 220 6.82 3.42 11.93
N ASN A 221 7.07 2.66 13.00
CA ASN A 221 8.22 1.78 13.13
C ASN A 221 7.99 0.36 12.60
N THR A 222 6.85 0.09 11.97
CA THR A 222 6.50 -1.22 11.39
C THR A 222 6.66 -2.40 12.36
N VAL A 223 6.40 -2.17 13.66
CA VAL A 223 6.60 -3.19 14.72
C VAL A 223 5.71 -4.41 14.51
N LEU A 224 4.55 -4.23 13.88
CA LEU A 224 3.61 -5.31 13.57
C LEU A 224 4.03 -6.18 12.37
N ASN A 225 5.18 -5.91 11.75
CA ASN A 225 5.76 -6.83 10.76
C ASN A 225 6.00 -8.24 11.33
N VAL A 226 6.13 -8.38 12.66
CA VAL A 226 6.17 -9.71 13.30
C VAL A 226 4.96 -10.57 12.92
N LEU A 227 3.81 -9.96 12.68
CA LEU A 227 2.58 -10.63 12.23
C LEU A 227 2.51 -10.70 10.70
N SER A 228 2.66 -9.55 10.03
CA SER A 228 2.39 -9.40 8.59
C SER A 228 3.53 -9.91 7.69
N ARG A 229 4.79 -9.86 8.16
CA ARG A 229 5.97 -10.27 7.36
C ARG A 229 5.91 -9.76 5.92
N PRO A 230 5.86 -8.43 5.71
CA PRO A 230 5.77 -7.87 4.38
C PRO A 230 7.06 -8.09 3.58
N ASN A 231 6.98 -8.10 2.25
CA ASN A 231 8.13 -8.21 1.36
C ASN A 231 8.72 -6.84 1.01
N PHE A 232 7.92 -5.78 1.12
CA PHE A 232 8.35 -4.40 0.97
C PHE A 232 7.73 -3.49 2.03
N ILE A 233 8.37 -2.36 2.27
CA ILE A 233 7.83 -1.25 3.06
C ILE A 233 7.63 -0.07 2.13
N ALA A 234 6.37 0.34 1.93
CA ALA A 234 6.04 1.57 1.24
C ALA A 234 5.95 2.71 2.26
N TYR A 235 6.98 3.54 2.32
CA TYR A 235 7.07 4.60 3.31
C TYR A 235 6.88 5.98 2.70
N ARG A 236 6.07 6.81 3.39
CA ARG A 236 5.84 8.20 2.97
C ARG A 236 7.15 8.97 2.87
N VAL A 237 7.34 9.76 1.80
CA VAL A 237 8.50 10.64 1.63
C VAL A 237 8.62 11.67 2.77
N GLY A 238 9.84 12.16 3.02
CA GLY A 238 10.10 13.16 4.08
C GLY A 238 10.64 12.60 5.39
N GLY A 239 10.95 11.30 5.46
CA GLY A 239 11.65 10.70 6.60
C GLY A 239 11.13 9.32 6.95
N THR A 240 12.03 8.40 7.25
CA THR A 240 11.73 6.99 7.55
C THR A 240 12.08 6.70 9.01
N ALA A 241 11.14 6.10 9.76
CA ALA A 241 11.35 5.71 11.15
C ALA A 241 12.42 4.61 11.30
N PRO A 242 13.12 4.54 12.46
CA PRO A 242 14.22 3.57 12.67
C PRO A 242 13.80 2.11 12.44
N GLY A 243 12.61 1.70 12.87
CA GLY A 243 12.10 0.34 12.67
C GLY A 243 11.90 0.00 11.20
N ALA A 244 11.34 0.92 10.42
CA ALA A 244 11.19 0.75 8.98
C ALA A 244 12.56 0.70 8.26
N LYS A 245 13.54 1.53 8.67
CA LYS A 245 14.93 1.43 8.18
C LYS A 245 15.54 0.07 8.48
N LEU A 246 15.33 -0.43 9.69
CA LEU A 246 15.83 -1.75 10.08
C LEU A 246 15.16 -2.87 9.27
N SER A 247 13.85 -2.78 9.00
CA SER A 247 13.14 -3.73 8.14
C SER A 247 13.76 -3.81 6.74
N LYS A 248 14.08 -2.64 6.14
CA LYS A 248 14.75 -2.55 4.84
C LYS A 248 16.16 -3.14 4.90
N ALA A 249 16.93 -2.84 5.94
CA ALA A 249 18.26 -3.42 6.16
C ALA A 249 18.24 -4.96 6.35
N LEU A 250 17.10 -5.51 6.78
CA LEU A 250 16.86 -6.95 6.92
C LEU A 250 16.30 -7.59 5.62
N GLY A 251 16.16 -6.84 4.51
CA GLY A 251 15.84 -7.35 3.18
C GLY A 251 14.42 -7.05 2.69
N ALA A 252 13.64 -6.18 3.35
CA ALA A 252 12.43 -5.63 2.75
C ALA A 252 12.80 -4.70 1.59
N MET A 253 12.09 -4.78 0.45
CA MET A 253 12.24 -3.77 -0.60
C MET A 253 11.80 -2.39 -0.10
N ASP A 254 12.43 -1.35 -0.60
CA ASP A 254 12.20 0.05 -0.23
C ASP A 254 11.33 0.76 -1.27
N PHE A 255 10.03 0.83 -1.04
CA PHE A 255 9.12 1.65 -1.81
C PHE A 255 8.90 3.00 -1.12
N CYS A 256 8.64 4.06 -1.88
CA CYS A 256 8.23 5.34 -1.31
C CYS A 256 7.01 5.93 -2.02
N TRP A 257 6.23 6.69 -1.25
CA TRP A 257 5.01 7.37 -1.67
C TRP A 257 4.81 8.68 -0.89
N THR A 258 4.15 9.70 -1.37
CA THR A 258 3.96 9.96 -2.79
C THR A 258 5.11 10.87 -3.24
N SER A 259 5.81 10.49 -4.29
CA SER A 259 6.91 11.30 -4.82
C SER A 259 6.38 12.34 -5.80
N HIS A 260 6.91 13.56 -5.70
CA HIS A 260 6.63 14.67 -6.61
C HIS A 260 7.88 15.12 -7.38
N ASN A 261 8.98 14.37 -7.32
CA ASN A 261 10.20 14.62 -8.09
C ASN A 261 11.09 13.37 -8.16
N SER A 262 11.92 13.27 -9.20
CA SER A 262 12.79 12.13 -9.46
C SER A 262 13.94 11.95 -8.45
N ALA A 263 14.27 12.95 -7.65
CA ALA A 263 15.30 12.79 -6.62
C ALA A 263 14.93 11.72 -5.56
N ASN A 264 13.65 11.39 -5.43
CA ASN A 264 13.19 10.32 -4.55
C ASN A 264 13.44 8.90 -5.09
N GLU A 265 13.91 8.75 -6.32
CA GLU A 265 14.29 7.45 -6.91
C GLU A 265 15.63 6.93 -6.36
N GLU A 266 16.50 7.84 -5.90
CA GLU A 266 17.81 7.48 -5.38
C GLU A 266 17.71 6.57 -4.16
N GLY A 267 18.34 5.40 -4.26
CA GLY A 267 18.36 4.40 -3.18
C GLY A 267 17.04 3.65 -2.96
N ARG A 268 16.02 3.83 -3.82
CA ARG A 268 14.74 3.13 -3.74
C ARG A 268 14.69 1.92 -4.66
N ASP A 269 13.78 1.00 -4.33
CA ASP A 269 13.47 -0.16 -5.16
C ASP A 269 12.24 0.06 -6.02
N ALA A 270 11.29 0.88 -5.60
CA ALA A 270 10.19 1.40 -6.41
C ALA A 270 9.70 2.75 -5.87
N VAL A 271 9.05 3.52 -6.73
CA VAL A 271 8.53 4.85 -6.40
C VAL A 271 7.08 4.96 -6.88
N ILE A 272 6.18 5.32 -5.96
CA ILE A 272 4.80 5.71 -6.27
C ILE A 272 4.81 7.24 -6.42
N PHE A 273 4.53 7.72 -7.64
CA PHE A 273 4.70 9.12 -8.03
C PHE A 273 3.41 9.81 -8.45
N GLU A 274 3.43 11.15 -8.42
CA GLU A 274 2.28 11.98 -8.76
C GLU A 274 2.75 13.35 -9.31
N PHE A 275 2.04 13.87 -10.32
CA PHE A 275 2.18 15.22 -10.90
C PHE A 275 3.56 15.57 -11.50
N TYR A 276 4.36 14.58 -11.89
CA TYR A 276 5.53 14.75 -12.75
C TYR A 276 5.68 13.55 -13.66
N LYS A 277 6.63 13.57 -14.59
CA LYS A 277 6.83 12.50 -15.56
C LYS A 277 8.25 11.93 -15.42
N PRO A 278 8.45 10.92 -14.55
CA PRO A 278 9.72 10.21 -14.45
C PRO A 278 9.93 9.27 -15.64
N GLU A 279 11.13 8.66 -15.76
CA GLU A 279 11.28 7.46 -16.58
C GLU A 279 10.45 6.32 -15.99
N SER A 280 9.87 5.46 -16.84
CA SER A 280 9.04 4.34 -16.35
C SER A 280 9.83 3.31 -15.54
N LYS A 281 11.13 3.19 -15.84
CA LYS A 281 12.12 2.40 -15.11
C LYS A 281 13.35 3.25 -14.84
N PHE A 282 13.90 3.15 -13.62
CA PHE A 282 15.10 3.88 -13.20
C PHE A 282 16.24 2.95 -12.73
N LYS A 283 16.04 1.62 -12.75
CA LYS A 283 17.03 0.58 -12.52
C LYS A 283 16.88 -0.56 -13.54
#